data_143160585ed8d7e717d0187974f9eb42
#
_entry.id   143160585ed8d7e717d0187974f9eb42
#
_cell.length_a   1.000
_cell.length_b   1.000
_cell.length_c   1.000
_cell.angle_alpha   90.00
_cell.angle_beta   90.00
_cell.angle_gamma   90.00
#
_symmetry.space_group_name_H-M   'P 1'
#
loop_
_entity.id
_entity.type
_entity.pdbx_description
1 polymer ?
#
loop_
_entity_poly.entity_id
_entity_poly.type
_entity_poly.pdbx_seq_one_letter_code
_entity_poly.pdbx_strand_id
1 'polypeptide(L)'
;MNETHKTQAGNNIEFVLRDYVRELPTYDGDLDINPATNPDTQTPPAVVVDFRRELSEAHAIIIGTPEYNYNVPGGLKNVIDWASRPFAKHCLIGRRIGVFGCAPGERGGKSAVEYLRNIVPLLGATLVGPELLFPKINSLITPDGNLDPSVLSPLTDLAKELADELAS
;
A
#
# COMPACT_ATOMS: atom_id res chain seq x y z
N MET A 1 -14.85 5.24 -12.26
CA MET A 1 -15.43 6.00 -11.12
C MET A 1 -14.68 5.55 -9.88
N ASN A 2 -13.82 6.43 -9.34
CA ASN A 2 -13.11 6.15 -8.09
C ASN A 2 -14.06 6.36 -6.94
N GLU A 3 -14.61 5.27 -6.39
CA GLU A 3 -15.27 5.35 -5.09
C GLU A 3 -14.19 5.49 -4.02
N THR A 4 -13.97 6.71 -3.59
CA THR A 4 -13.17 6.98 -2.40
C THR A 4 -14.01 6.59 -1.19
N HIS A 5 -13.79 5.40 -0.65
CA HIS A 5 -14.39 5.02 0.62
C HIS A 5 -13.61 5.67 1.75
N LYS A 6 -14.20 6.72 2.34
CA LYS A 6 -13.69 7.34 3.56
C LYS A 6 -14.44 6.75 4.74
N THR A 7 -13.72 6.14 5.67
CA THR A 7 -14.28 5.61 6.91
C THR A 7 -13.54 6.23 8.09
N GLN A 8 -14.28 6.80 9.04
CA GLN A 8 -13.69 7.26 10.30
C GLN A 8 -13.69 6.11 11.30
N ALA A 9 -12.51 5.76 11.81
CA ALA A 9 -12.38 4.96 13.02
C ALA A 9 -12.12 5.89 14.21
N GLY A 10 -12.56 5.50 15.40
CA GLY A 10 -12.36 6.30 16.62
C GLY A 10 -10.89 6.78 16.75
N ASN A 11 -10.63 7.91 17.39
CA ASN A 11 -9.35 8.58 17.53
C ASN A 11 -8.85 9.42 16.33
N ASN A 12 -9.74 10.06 15.57
CA ASN A 12 -9.38 10.92 14.43
C ASN A 12 -8.60 10.24 13.30
N ILE A 13 -8.73 8.93 13.12
CA ILE A 13 -8.13 8.21 11.98
C ILE A 13 -9.14 8.20 10.84
N GLU A 14 -8.76 8.76 9.69
CA GLU A 14 -9.49 8.66 8.43
C GLU A 14 -8.78 7.65 7.52
N PHE A 15 -9.51 6.63 7.09
CA PHE A 15 -9.05 5.69 6.07
C PHE A 15 -9.52 6.13 4.68
N VAL A 16 -8.59 6.19 3.75
CA VAL A 16 -8.86 6.45 2.33
C VAL A 16 -8.46 5.23 1.53
N LEU A 17 -9.42 4.43 1.09
CA LEU A 17 -9.16 3.27 0.24
C LEU A 17 -8.85 3.72 -1.19
N ARG A 18 -7.79 3.16 -1.78
CA ARG A 18 -7.36 3.41 -3.16
C ARG A 18 -7.05 2.11 -3.89
N ASP A 19 -7.52 2.01 -5.12
CA ASP A 19 -7.21 0.89 -6.04
C ASP A 19 -6.41 1.39 -7.25
N TYR A 20 -5.21 1.89 -6.99
CA TYR A 20 -4.31 2.36 -8.06
C TYR A 20 -3.80 1.25 -8.98
N VAL A 21 -3.97 -0.01 -8.59
CA VAL A 21 -3.58 -1.16 -9.42
C VAL A 21 -4.24 -1.13 -10.79
N ARG A 22 -5.47 -0.61 -10.87
CA ARG A 22 -6.25 -0.53 -12.12
C ARG A 22 -6.08 0.78 -12.88
N GLU A 23 -5.54 1.79 -12.25
CA GLU A 23 -5.52 3.16 -12.78
C GLU A 23 -4.18 3.54 -13.37
N LEU A 24 -3.09 3.07 -12.73
CA LEU A 24 -1.76 3.41 -13.19
C LEU A 24 -1.41 2.64 -14.46
N PRO A 25 -0.87 3.31 -15.47
CA PRO A 25 -0.31 2.63 -16.63
C PRO A 25 0.86 1.72 -16.21
N THR A 26 1.21 0.76 -17.04
CA THR A 26 2.46 0.00 -16.83
C THR A 26 3.63 0.98 -16.72
N TYR A 27 4.50 0.77 -15.73
CA TYR A 27 5.65 1.61 -15.51
C TYR A 27 6.53 1.67 -16.77
N ASP A 28 6.81 2.88 -17.20
CA ASP A 28 7.69 3.18 -18.31
C ASP A 28 8.63 4.31 -17.89
N GLY A 29 9.93 4.02 -17.87
CA GLY A 29 10.95 4.99 -17.48
C GLY A 29 11.01 6.22 -18.39
N ASP A 30 10.59 6.08 -19.64
CA ASP A 30 10.57 7.19 -20.60
C ASP A 30 9.43 8.19 -20.30
N LEU A 31 8.38 7.71 -19.63
CA LEU A 31 7.27 8.55 -19.15
C LEU A 31 7.53 9.15 -17.76
N ASP A 32 8.56 8.67 -17.05
CA ASP A 32 8.88 9.08 -15.69
C ASP A 32 10.13 9.96 -15.62
N ILE A 33 10.15 11.00 -16.41
CA ILE A 33 11.33 11.81 -16.57
C ILE A 33 11.35 12.93 -15.53
N ASN A 34 12.50 13.07 -14.87
CA ASN A 34 12.74 14.13 -13.91
C ASN A 34 13.04 15.45 -14.65
N PRO A 35 12.16 16.44 -14.59
CA PRO A 35 12.39 17.74 -15.25
C PRO A 35 13.69 18.44 -14.82
N ALA A 36 14.22 18.10 -13.62
CA ALA A 36 15.45 18.67 -13.12
C ALA A 36 16.73 18.11 -13.83
N THR A 37 16.61 16.91 -14.42
CA THR A 37 17.74 16.25 -15.11
C THR A 37 17.57 16.22 -16.63
N ASN A 38 16.36 16.43 -17.12
CA ASN A 38 16.06 16.46 -18.55
C ASN A 38 14.89 17.42 -18.82
N PRO A 39 15.18 18.72 -19.10
CA PRO A 39 14.14 19.76 -19.27
C PRO A 39 13.25 19.56 -20.51
N ASP A 40 13.65 18.72 -21.47
CA ASP A 40 12.89 18.45 -22.69
C ASP A 40 11.88 17.30 -22.54
N THR A 41 11.65 16.82 -21.34
CA THR A 41 10.92 15.59 -21.10
C THR A 41 9.48 15.80 -20.65
N GLN A 42 8.64 14.83 -20.99
CA GLN A 42 7.22 14.84 -20.68
C GLN A 42 6.99 14.72 -19.16
N THR A 43 6.00 15.42 -18.69
CA THR A 43 5.48 15.24 -17.33
C THR A 43 4.92 13.81 -17.22
N PRO A 44 5.11 13.10 -16.10
CA PRO A 44 4.44 11.82 -15.88
C PRO A 44 2.93 11.94 -16.11
N PRO A 45 2.23 10.86 -16.50
CA PRO A 45 0.78 10.89 -16.65
C PRO A 45 0.09 11.51 -15.43
N ALA A 46 -0.95 12.29 -15.62
CA ALA A 46 -1.63 13.03 -14.56
C ALA A 46 -2.04 12.10 -13.38
N VAL A 47 -2.51 10.89 -13.68
CA VAL A 47 -2.85 9.89 -12.66
C VAL A 47 -1.64 9.51 -11.78
N VAL A 48 -0.43 9.48 -12.34
CA VAL A 48 0.81 9.20 -11.59
C VAL A 48 1.18 10.39 -10.69
N VAL A 49 1.00 11.60 -11.19
CA VAL A 49 1.24 12.83 -10.40
C VAL A 49 0.29 12.87 -9.21
N ASP A 50 -1.00 12.64 -9.43
CA ASP A 50 -2.01 12.61 -8.37
C ASP A 50 -1.75 11.48 -7.37
N PHE A 51 -1.44 10.29 -7.83
CA PHE A 51 -1.04 9.15 -7.01
C PHE A 51 0.13 9.48 -6.07
N ARG A 52 1.22 10.02 -6.61
CA ARG A 52 2.40 10.39 -5.82
C ARG A 52 2.09 11.50 -4.82
N ARG A 53 1.26 12.47 -5.21
CA ARG A 53 0.81 13.53 -4.30
C ARG A 53 0.02 12.94 -3.14
N GLU A 54 -0.96 12.09 -3.39
CA GLU A 54 -1.76 11.46 -2.34
C GLU A 54 -0.92 10.62 -1.37
N LEU A 55 0.05 9.83 -1.88
CA LEU A 55 0.99 9.11 -1.00
C LEU A 55 1.88 10.04 -0.17
N SER A 56 2.26 11.20 -0.73
CA SER A 56 3.05 12.20 -0.01
C SER A 56 2.25 12.92 1.07
N GLU A 57 0.94 13.07 0.88
CA GLU A 57 0.02 13.70 1.83
C GLU A 57 -0.47 12.72 2.91
N ALA A 58 -0.41 11.41 2.66
CA ALA A 58 -0.80 10.39 3.63
C ALA A 58 0.14 10.39 4.85
N HIS A 59 -0.42 10.36 6.05
CA HIS A 59 0.36 10.25 7.28
C HIS A 59 0.99 8.86 7.41
N ALA A 60 0.24 7.81 7.06
CA ALA A 60 0.68 6.43 7.03
C ALA A 60 0.04 5.69 5.86
N ILE A 61 0.59 4.55 5.49
CA ILE A 61 0.10 3.71 4.38
C ILE A 61 -0.09 2.29 4.89
N ILE A 62 -1.21 1.67 4.54
CA ILE A 62 -1.42 0.23 4.75
C ILE A 62 -1.53 -0.44 3.39
N ILE A 63 -0.72 -1.46 3.16
CA ILE A 63 -0.73 -2.26 1.94
C ILE A 63 -1.31 -3.63 2.25
N GLY A 64 -2.52 -3.89 1.74
CA GLY A 64 -3.13 -5.21 1.74
C GLY A 64 -2.89 -5.93 0.42
N THR A 65 -2.48 -7.20 0.44
CA THR A 65 -2.14 -7.92 -0.78
C THR A 65 -2.57 -9.39 -0.76
N PRO A 66 -3.08 -9.94 -1.87
CA PRO A 66 -3.07 -11.38 -2.08
C PRO A 66 -1.67 -11.84 -2.52
N GLU A 67 -1.51 -13.15 -2.62
CA GLU A 67 -0.30 -13.79 -3.17
C GLU A 67 -0.60 -14.35 -4.56
N TYR A 68 0.15 -13.94 -5.57
CA TYR A 68 0.09 -14.51 -6.92
C TYR A 68 1.44 -15.11 -7.29
N ASN A 69 1.46 -16.40 -7.58
CA ASN A 69 2.68 -17.11 -7.96
C ASN A 69 3.84 -16.89 -6.95
N TYR A 70 3.53 -17.01 -5.66
CA TYR A 70 4.50 -16.82 -4.55
C TYR A 70 5.12 -15.42 -4.46
N ASN A 71 4.42 -14.39 -4.95
CA ASN A 71 4.89 -13.00 -4.90
C ASN A 71 3.70 -12.02 -4.82
N VAL A 72 3.99 -10.73 -4.75
CA VAL A 72 2.96 -9.69 -4.92
C VAL A 72 2.38 -9.74 -6.33
N PRO A 73 1.09 -9.41 -6.52
CA PRO A 73 0.52 -9.24 -7.85
C PRO A 73 1.31 -8.25 -8.70
N GLY A 74 1.43 -8.50 -10.00
CA GLY A 74 2.14 -7.62 -10.93
C GLY A 74 1.64 -6.17 -10.90
N GLY A 75 0.33 -5.98 -10.72
CA GLY A 75 -0.23 -4.63 -10.56
C GLY A 75 0.25 -3.91 -9.31
N LEU A 76 0.38 -4.61 -8.16
CA LEU A 76 0.94 -4.00 -6.95
C LEU A 76 2.44 -3.69 -7.12
N LYS A 77 3.19 -4.57 -7.81
CA LYS A 77 4.58 -4.27 -8.15
C LYS A 77 4.68 -3.01 -9.00
N ASN A 78 3.80 -2.84 -9.99
CA ASN A 78 3.71 -1.64 -10.82
C ASN A 78 3.43 -0.37 -9.98
N VAL A 79 2.52 -0.45 -9.02
CA VAL A 79 2.26 0.66 -8.07
C VAL A 79 3.54 1.05 -7.32
N ILE A 80 4.30 0.06 -6.83
CA ILE A 80 5.56 0.30 -6.12
C ILE A 80 6.61 0.91 -7.04
N ASP A 81 6.68 0.47 -8.30
CA ASP A 81 7.63 1.02 -9.27
C ASP A 81 7.38 2.50 -9.54
N TRP A 82 6.12 2.90 -9.72
CA TRP A 82 5.74 4.32 -9.83
C TRP A 82 6.00 5.11 -8.54
N ALA A 83 5.70 4.52 -7.37
CA ALA A 83 5.86 5.19 -6.08
C ALA A 83 7.33 5.45 -5.71
N SER A 84 8.25 4.60 -6.18
CA SER A 84 9.68 4.65 -5.86
C SER A 84 10.48 5.61 -6.77
N ARG A 85 9.82 6.48 -7.50
CA ARG A 85 10.45 7.46 -8.40
C ARG A 85 10.00 8.89 -8.07
N PRO A 86 10.88 9.89 -8.36
CA PRO A 86 12.28 9.78 -8.81
C PRO A 86 13.18 9.17 -7.72
N PHE A 87 14.24 8.48 -8.12
CA PHE A 87 15.16 7.83 -7.18
C PHE A 87 15.69 8.83 -6.13
N ALA A 88 15.78 8.41 -4.88
CA ALA A 88 16.22 9.19 -3.71
C ALA A 88 15.35 10.44 -3.37
N LYS A 89 14.21 10.66 -4.04
CA LYS A 89 13.29 11.79 -3.76
C LYS A 89 11.82 11.38 -3.92
N HIS A 90 11.53 10.10 -3.81
CA HIS A 90 10.18 9.57 -4.03
C HIS A 90 9.29 9.66 -2.79
N CYS A 91 7.97 9.52 -3.01
CA CYS A 91 6.94 9.73 -2.00
C CYS A 91 6.93 8.72 -0.83
N LEU A 92 7.64 7.59 -0.96
CA LEU A 92 7.70 6.58 0.11
C LEU A 92 8.77 6.89 1.18
N ILE A 93 9.73 7.75 0.91
CA ILE A 93 10.80 8.07 1.86
C ILE A 93 10.23 8.68 3.14
N GLY A 94 10.60 8.10 4.29
CA GLY A 94 10.13 8.52 5.61
C GLY A 94 8.68 8.17 5.91
N ARG A 95 7.97 7.44 5.02
CA ARG A 95 6.59 7.01 5.29
C ARG A 95 6.57 5.82 6.25
N ARG A 96 5.54 5.76 7.07
CA ARG A 96 5.23 4.59 7.92
C ARG A 96 4.29 3.68 7.16
N ILE A 97 4.69 2.43 6.98
CA ILE A 97 3.97 1.48 6.14
C ILE A 97 3.69 0.20 6.93
N GLY A 98 2.41 -0.12 7.09
CA GLY A 98 1.95 -1.41 7.54
C GLY A 98 1.61 -2.33 6.38
N VAL A 99 1.82 -3.64 6.53
CA VAL A 99 1.51 -4.61 5.46
C VAL A 99 0.73 -5.79 6.01
N PHE A 100 -0.22 -6.30 5.23
CA PHE A 100 -0.91 -7.54 5.54
C PHE A 100 -1.19 -8.35 4.26
N GLY A 101 -1.31 -9.66 4.44
CA GLY A 101 -1.70 -10.57 3.37
C GLY A 101 -3.01 -11.27 3.64
N CYS A 102 -3.76 -11.56 2.60
CA CYS A 102 -4.95 -12.41 2.68
C CYS A 102 -5.04 -13.33 1.47
N ALA A 103 -5.48 -14.57 1.69
CA ALA A 103 -5.66 -15.53 0.62
C ALA A 103 -6.74 -16.58 0.97
N PRO A 104 -7.42 -17.16 -0.03
CA PRO A 104 -8.32 -18.30 0.18
C PRO A 104 -7.60 -19.56 0.70
N GLY A 105 -6.32 -19.70 0.40
CA GLY A 105 -5.49 -20.86 0.79
C GLY A 105 -4.88 -20.72 2.19
N GLU A 106 -4.10 -21.74 2.58
CA GLU A 106 -3.50 -21.88 3.91
C GLU A 106 -2.37 -20.89 4.21
N ARG A 107 -1.79 -20.26 3.19
CA ARG A 107 -0.59 -19.41 3.35
C ARG A 107 -0.89 -17.96 3.71
N GLY A 108 -2.15 -17.50 3.54
CA GLY A 108 -2.55 -16.14 3.91
C GLY A 108 -1.81 -15.00 3.19
N GLY A 109 -1.15 -15.30 2.05
CA GLY A 109 -0.36 -14.29 1.34
C GLY A 109 1.09 -14.18 1.79
N LYS A 110 1.63 -15.19 2.47
CA LYS A 110 2.93 -15.17 3.15
C LYS A 110 4.08 -14.64 2.30
N SER A 111 4.31 -15.20 1.11
CA SER A 111 5.45 -14.79 0.27
C SER A 111 5.34 -13.35 -0.23
N ALA A 112 4.11 -12.87 -0.48
CA ALA A 112 3.88 -11.49 -0.86
C ALA A 112 4.17 -10.53 0.30
N VAL A 113 3.75 -10.88 1.52
CA VAL A 113 4.03 -10.09 2.73
C VAL A 113 5.52 -10.09 3.05
N GLU A 114 6.20 -11.24 3.00
CA GLU A 114 7.66 -11.34 3.17
C GLU A 114 8.40 -10.43 2.18
N TYR A 115 7.99 -10.46 0.91
CA TYR A 115 8.56 -9.58 -0.11
C TYR A 115 8.38 -8.10 0.26
N LEU A 116 7.16 -7.66 0.62
CA LEU A 116 6.88 -6.27 1.00
C LEU A 116 7.66 -5.85 2.24
N ARG A 117 7.72 -6.70 3.27
CA ARG A 117 8.47 -6.43 4.50
C ARG A 117 9.96 -6.26 4.25
N ASN A 118 10.50 -6.95 3.25
CA ASN A 118 11.90 -6.81 2.86
C ASN A 118 12.17 -5.53 2.06
N ILE A 119 11.27 -5.13 1.13
CA ILE A 119 11.56 -3.99 0.26
C ILE A 119 11.18 -2.64 0.89
N VAL A 120 10.17 -2.57 1.77
CA VAL A 120 9.72 -1.32 2.39
C VAL A 120 10.86 -0.54 3.04
N PRO A 121 11.72 -1.15 3.88
CA PRO A 121 12.87 -0.44 4.44
C PRO A 121 13.91 -0.02 3.37
N LEU A 122 14.11 -0.83 2.32
CA LEU A 122 15.01 -0.50 1.23
C LEU A 122 14.56 0.70 0.40
N LEU A 123 13.25 0.99 0.43
CA LEU A 123 12.65 2.18 -0.15
C LEU A 123 12.70 3.39 0.80
N GLY A 124 13.42 3.32 1.91
CA GLY A 124 13.54 4.42 2.86
C GLY A 124 12.26 4.71 3.68
N ALA A 125 11.34 3.77 3.71
CA ALA A 125 10.15 3.83 4.54
C ALA A 125 10.35 3.05 5.86
N THR A 126 9.59 3.38 6.89
CA THR A 126 9.57 2.62 8.14
C THR A 126 8.48 1.57 8.08
N LEU A 127 8.86 0.31 8.24
CA LEU A 127 7.91 -0.80 8.36
C LEU A 127 7.35 -0.83 9.79
N VAL A 128 6.03 -0.79 9.92
CA VAL A 128 5.33 -0.79 11.21
C VAL A 128 4.47 -2.05 11.33
N GLY A 129 4.39 -2.57 12.52
CA GLY A 129 3.56 -3.71 12.89
C GLY A 129 4.15 -5.09 12.56
N PRO A 130 3.50 -6.14 13.07
CA PRO A 130 3.91 -7.52 12.88
C PRO A 130 3.62 -8.03 11.45
N GLU A 131 4.05 -9.27 11.18
CA GLU A 131 3.58 -10.00 10.01
C GLU A 131 2.11 -10.39 10.22
N LEU A 132 1.21 -9.82 9.43
CA LEU A 132 -0.22 -10.15 9.46
C LEU A 132 -0.60 -10.98 8.24
N LEU A 133 -1.07 -12.19 8.48
CA LEU A 133 -1.49 -13.14 7.45
C LEU A 133 -2.91 -13.65 7.76
N PHE A 134 -3.79 -13.56 6.79
CA PHE A 134 -5.17 -14.03 6.91
C PHE A 134 -5.43 -15.17 5.91
N PRO A 135 -5.08 -16.43 6.30
CA PRO A 135 -5.41 -17.60 5.49
C PRO A 135 -6.92 -17.86 5.50
N LYS A 136 -7.40 -18.60 4.50
CA LYS A 136 -8.82 -18.98 4.39
C LYS A 136 -9.76 -17.79 4.47
N ILE A 137 -9.39 -16.64 3.93
CA ILE A 137 -10.10 -15.37 4.11
C ILE A 137 -11.61 -15.49 3.80
N ASN A 138 -12.00 -16.34 2.86
CA ASN A 138 -13.42 -16.55 2.52
C ASN A 138 -14.25 -17.07 3.68
N SER A 139 -13.65 -17.81 4.63
CA SER A 139 -14.33 -18.29 5.84
C SER A 139 -14.35 -17.27 6.98
N LEU A 140 -13.60 -16.19 6.82
CA LEU A 140 -13.48 -15.07 7.77
C LEU A 140 -14.33 -13.86 7.36
N ILE A 141 -15.13 -14.01 6.31
CA ILE A 141 -16.14 -13.03 5.89
C ILE A 141 -17.51 -13.62 6.23
N THR A 142 -18.28 -12.92 7.03
CA THR A 142 -19.62 -13.34 7.42
C THR A 142 -20.61 -13.23 6.24
N PRO A 143 -21.78 -13.91 6.27
CA PRO A 143 -22.76 -13.86 5.18
C PRO A 143 -23.28 -12.45 4.86
N ASP A 144 -23.26 -11.55 5.82
CA ASP A 144 -23.61 -10.12 5.68
C ASP A 144 -22.43 -9.24 5.25
N GLY A 145 -21.29 -9.87 4.94
CA GLY A 145 -20.11 -9.18 4.38
C GLY A 145 -19.18 -8.53 5.41
N ASN A 146 -19.42 -8.75 6.70
CA ASN A 146 -18.52 -8.24 7.74
C ASN A 146 -17.29 -9.16 7.91
N LEU A 147 -16.20 -8.60 8.42
CA LEU A 147 -15.00 -9.35 8.75
C LEU A 147 -15.14 -9.99 10.15
N ASP A 148 -14.65 -11.21 10.26
CA ASP A 148 -14.49 -11.88 11.55
C ASP A 148 -13.57 -11.04 12.47
N PRO A 149 -13.84 -11.01 13.79
CA PRO A 149 -12.99 -10.29 14.75
C PRO A 149 -11.50 -10.70 14.70
N SER A 150 -11.18 -11.93 14.33
CA SER A 150 -9.80 -12.40 14.16
C SER A 150 -9.05 -11.70 13.02
N VAL A 151 -9.76 -11.08 12.06
CA VAL A 151 -9.20 -10.22 11.01
C VAL A 151 -9.24 -8.76 11.44
N LEU A 152 -10.37 -8.32 11.96
CA LEU A 152 -10.63 -6.92 12.26
C LEU A 152 -9.74 -6.41 13.40
N SER A 153 -9.56 -7.20 14.50
CA SER A 153 -8.77 -6.77 15.64
C SER A 153 -7.30 -6.51 15.30
N PRO A 154 -6.55 -7.43 14.65
CA PRO A 154 -5.16 -7.18 14.28
C PRO A 154 -4.99 -6.00 13.30
N LEU A 155 -5.92 -5.78 12.38
CA LEU A 155 -5.88 -4.62 11.48
C LEU A 155 -6.15 -3.31 12.23
N THR A 156 -7.04 -3.33 13.21
CA THR A 156 -7.30 -2.17 14.08
C THR A 156 -6.07 -1.84 14.92
N ASP A 157 -5.40 -2.84 15.44
CA ASP A 157 -4.18 -2.65 16.26
C ASP A 157 -3.02 -2.13 15.39
N LEU A 158 -2.86 -2.63 14.17
CA LEU A 158 -1.90 -2.06 13.19
C LEU A 158 -2.18 -0.58 12.90
N ALA A 159 -3.45 -0.21 12.73
CA ALA A 159 -3.83 1.18 12.49
C ALA A 159 -3.51 2.09 13.69
N LYS A 160 -3.72 1.62 14.93
CA LYS A 160 -3.35 2.34 16.14
C LYS A 160 -1.84 2.49 16.25
N GLU A 161 -1.07 1.42 16.03
CA GLU A 161 0.39 1.44 16.07
C GLU A 161 0.96 2.47 15.06
N LEU A 162 0.41 2.50 13.83
CA LEU A 162 0.75 3.51 12.83
C LEU A 162 0.44 4.94 13.30
N ALA A 163 -0.68 5.14 13.99
CA ALA A 163 -1.06 6.45 14.52
C ALA A 163 -0.17 6.88 15.69
N ASP A 164 0.18 5.98 16.59
CA ASP A 164 1.04 6.24 17.74
C ASP A 164 2.47 6.61 17.31
N GLU A 165 2.99 5.94 16.28
CA GLU A 165 4.28 6.28 15.65
C GLU A 165 4.31 7.69 15.01
N LEU A 166 3.16 8.24 14.65
CA LEU A 166 3.06 9.61 14.13
C LEU A 166 3.09 10.67 15.24
N ALA A 167 2.76 10.27 16.47
CA ALA A 167 2.71 11.17 17.62
C ALA A 167 4.07 11.27 18.38
N SER A 168 5.00 10.36 18.06
CA SER A 168 6.35 10.27 18.64
C SER A 168 7.36 11.10 17.85
#